data_6ec565fdc2eeeebe9e0f0019e9392af5
#
_entry.id   6ec565fdc2eeeebe9e0f0019e9392af5
#
_cell.length_a   1.000
_cell.length_b   1.000
_cell.length_c   1.000
_cell.angle_alpha   90.00
_cell.angle_beta   90.00
_cell.angle_gamma   90.00
#
_symmetry.space_group_name_H-M   'P 1'
#
loop_
_entity.id
_entity.type
_entity.pdbx_description
1 polymer ?
#
loop_
_entity_poly.entity_id
_entity_poly.type
_entity_poly.pdbx_seq_one_letter_code
_entity_poly.pdbx_strand_id
1 'polypeptide(L)'
;QHKAEEAKAALLKAVKDYKVQLIAVGNGTGSHEVQEIVSDVIKTHCPEVLFTVVDEDGASVYSAGDVAREEFPDLDLTIRGAISIGRRLQDPLAELVKIDPKSIGVGLYQHDLNQKKLSEELDAVVGSVVNNVGVNLNTASASLLKYVSGITSGLAKKIVSHREKTGIFTDREQLHNVSGLGPKTFEQCAGFLKIPESANPLDNSWVHPENYPAAEVIYQIVRKNEPVTKEVRTELQEKYQLGEQTVSDIIEELKKPNRDPREDCPKPIMQQGVLLFEDLKLGMTVKGKIKNVVDFGAFVDLGIKETALLHISEMSDSFVSDPLEAVKVGDIVECRIIALDEARRRISLSRKSESGVQGKLTAKQKAEVKKITVKTKDGKTVAVKTASGAPAVQGEKQLRHRGERQPAVRSERRVAEARPRKDDDGTKYNPFAAFFKNK
;
A
#
# COMPACT_ATOMS: atom_id res chain seq x y z
N GLN A 1 -10.31 -15.62 -21.53
CA GLN A 1 -9.74 -14.58 -22.41
C GLN A 1 -10.62 -14.23 -23.62
N HIS A 2 -11.64 -15.03 -23.98
CA HIS A 2 -12.49 -14.78 -25.17
C HIS A 2 -13.90 -14.25 -24.84
N LYS A 3 -14.17 -13.80 -23.61
CA LYS A 3 -15.49 -13.38 -23.14
C LYS A 3 -15.52 -11.96 -22.62
N ALA A 4 -14.73 -11.06 -23.24
CA ALA A 4 -14.64 -9.67 -22.77
C ALA A 4 -16.00 -8.96 -22.79
N GLU A 5 -16.80 -9.15 -23.85
CA GLU A 5 -18.12 -8.52 -23.96
C GLU A 5 -19.13 -9.07 -22.95
N GLU A 6 -19.08 -10.39 -22.67
CA GLU A 6 -19.90 -10.98 -21.59
C GLU A 6 -19.50 -10.41 -20.22
N ALA A 7 -18.18 -10.24 -19.97
CA ALA A 7 -17.66 -9.66 -18.74
C ALA A 7 -18.07 -8.18 -18.57
N LYS A 8 -17.99 -7.37 -19.66
CA LYS A 8 -18.45 -5.98 -19.65
C LYS A 8 -19.95 -5.89 -19.33
N ALA A 9 -20.76 -6.74 -19.95
CA ALA A 9 -22.21 -6.76 -19.70
C ALA A 9 -22.54 -7.16 -18.25
N ALA A 10 -21.85 -8.17 -17.71
CA ALA A 10 -22.02 -8.60 -16.32
C ALA A 10 -21.59 -7.52 -15.32
N LEU A 11 -20.45 -6.86 -15.58
CA LEU A 11 -19.95 -5.76 -14.76
C LEU A 11 -20.94 -4.58 -14.76
N LEU A 12 -21.40 -4.17 -15.95
CA LEU A 12 -22.37 -3.08 -16.09
C LEU A 12 -23.68 -3.38 -15.36
N LYS A 13 -24.14 -4.63 -15.45
CA LYS A 13 -25.33 -5.09 -14.72
C LYS A 13 -25.11 -4.98 -13.22
N ALA A 14 -23.98 -5.49 -12.70
CA ALA A 14 -23.65 -5.42 -11.28
C ALA A 14 -23.57 -3.97 -10.77
N VAL A 15 -22.91 -3.08 -11.53
CA VAL A 15 -22.81 -1.65 -11.20
C VAL A 15 -24.20 -1.02 -11.04
N LYS A 16 -25.14 -1.32 -11.96
CA LYS A 16 -26.49 -0.76 -11.93
C LYS A 16 -27.36 -1.37 -10.81
N ASP A 17 -27.34 -2.70 -10.68
CA ASP A 17 -28.18 -3.42 -9.74
C ASP A 17 -27.83 -3.09 -8.28
N TYR A 18 -26.55 -2.94 -7.99
CA TYR A 18 -26.02 -2.67 -6.64
C TYR A 18 -25.61 -1.21 -6.40
N LYS A 19 -25.81 -0.30 -7.37
CA LYS A 19 -25.43 1.12 -7.28
C LYS A 19 -23.96 1.27 -6.86
N VAL A 20 -23.07 0.52 -7.50
CA VAL A 20 -21.63 0.50 -7.19
C VAL A 20 -21.03 1.87 -7.49
N GLN A 21 -20.30 2.43 -6.54
CA GLN A 21 -19.60 3.71 -6.66
C GLN A 21 -18.11 3.52 -6.93
N LEU A 22 -17.54 2.40 -6.49
CA LEU A 22 -16.11 2.14 -6.54
C LEU A 22 -15.83 0.66 -6.84
N ILE A 23 -14.92 0.40 -7.79
CA ILE A 23 -14.50 -0.93 -8.18
C ILE A 23 -13.06 -1.15 -7.72
N ALA A 24 -12.81 -2.23 -6.96
CA ALA A 24 -11.47 -2.67 -6.58
C ALA A 24 -10.94 -3.67 -7.62
N VAL A 25 -9.76 -3.43 -8.14
CA VAL A 25 -9.07 -4.32 -9.08
C VAL A 25 -7.77 -4.79 -8.45
N GLY A 26 -7.53 -6.10 -8.37
CA GLY A 26 -6.25 -6.64 -7.87
C GLY A 26 -5.07 -6.27 -8.78
N ASN A 27 -3.87 -6.19 -8.23
CA ASN A 27 -2.64 -5.81 -8.95
C ASN A 27 -1.87 -7.02 -9.54
N GLY A 28 -2.44 -8.22 -9.54
CA GLY A 28 -1.78 -9.44 -9.99
C GLY A 28 -1.72 -9.62 -11.50
N THR A 29 -1.48 -10.87 -11.89
CA THR A 29 -1.36 -11.25 -13.30
C THR A 29 -2.68 -10.98 -14.05
N GLY A 30 -2.61 -10.27 -15.17
CA GLY A 30 -3.79 -9.89 -15.95
C GLY A 30 -4.53 -8.65 -15.44
N SER A 31 -3.98 -7.96 -14.45
CA SER A 31 -4.57 -6.75 -13.87
C SER A 31 -4.79 -5.66 -14.93
N HIS A 32 -3.88 -5.48 -15.87
CA HIS A 32 -4.00 -4.46 -16.91
C HIS A 32 -5.20 -4.71 -17.83
N GLU A 33 -5.39 -5.94 -18.28
CA GLU A 33 -6.52 -6.30 -19.15
C GLU A 33 -7.85 -6.10 -18.43
N VAL A 34 -7.89 -6.38 -17.11
CA VAL A 34 -9.09 -6.12 -16.30
C VAL A 34 -9.32 -4.63 -16.14
N GLN A 35 -8.28 -3.84 -15.88
CA GLN A 35 -8.37 -2.38 -15.78
C GLN A 35 -8.86 -1.76 -17.09
N GLU A 36 -8.39 -2.24 -18.25
CA GLU A 36 -8.87 -1.77 -19.57
C GLU A 36 -10.38 -2.04 -19.74
N ILE A 37 -10.85 -3.26 -19.41
CA ILE A 37 -12.27 -3.60 -19.45
C ILE A 37 -13.10 -2.72 -18.52
N VAL A 38 -12.64 -2.53 -17.28
CA VAL A 38 -13.33 -1.70 -16.27
C VAL A 38 -13.37 -0.24 -16.74
N SER A 39 -12.25 0.29 -17.24
CA SER A 39 -12.15 1.66 -17.76
C SER A 39 -13.09 1.90 -18.94
N ASP A 40 -13.18 0.94 -19.86
CA ASP A 40 -14.07 1.04 -21.03
C ASP A 40 -15.55 1.09 -20.60
N VAL A 41 -15.96 0.23 -19.67
CA VAL A 41 -17.31 0.23 -19.10
C VAL A 41 -17.63 1.55 -18.39
N ILE A 42 -16.69 2.06 -17.56
CA ILE A 42 -16.84 3.32 -16.85
C ILE A 42 -16.99 4.47 -17.83
N LYS A 43 -16.05 4.63 -18.77
CA LYS A 43 -16.04 5.74 -19.74
C LYS A 43 -17.31 5.76 -20.60
N THR A 44 -17.80 4.57 -20.97
CA THR A 44 -18.91 4.45 -21.93
C THR A 44 -20.29 4.51 -21.27
N HIS A 45 -20.44 3.96 -20.06
CA HIS A 45 -21.75 3.69 -19.48
C HIS A 45 -22.01 4.27 -18.09
N CYS A 46 -20.98 4.54 -17.30
CA CYS A 46 -21.13 4.96 -15.89
C CYS A 46 -19.95 5.84 -15.43
N PRO A 47 -19.80 7.06 -16.00
CA PRO A 47 -18.65 7.92 -15.73
C PRO A 47 -18.54 8.43 -14.28
N GLU A 48 -19.59 8.25 -13.48
CA GLU A 48 -19.63 8.55 -12.05
C GLU A 48 -18.93 7.49 -11.18
N VAL A 49 -18.72 6.29 -11.72
CA VAL A 49 -18.06 5.19 -11.02
C VAL A 49 -16.56 5.36 -11.10
N LEU A 50 -15.88 5.08 -10.00
CA LEU A 50 -14.42 5.09 -9.92
C LEU A 50 -13.89 3.67 -9.81
N PHE A 51 -12.62 3.47 -10.13
CA PHE A 51 -11.91 2.25 -9.76
C PHE A 51 -10.55 2.57 -9.11
N THR A 52 -10.02 1.61 -8.39
CA THR A 52 -8.67 1.67 -7.83
C THR A 52 -8.01 0.31 -7.87
N VAL A 53 -6.69 0.31 -7.95
CA VAL A 53 -5.89 -0.91 -7.91
C VAL A 53 -5.54 -1.21 -6.46
N VAL A 54 -5.82 -2.44 -6.04
CA VAL A 54 -5.62 -2.93 -4.67
C VAL A 54 -4.58 -4.03 -4.69
N ASP A 55 -3.70 -4.02 -3.71
CA ASP A 55 -2.71 -5.08 -3.52
C ASP A 55 -3.39 -6.41 -3.19
N GLU A 56 -3.07 -7.46 -3.96
CA GLU A 56 -3.66 -8.79 -3.80
C GLU A 56 -2.75 -9.79 -3.09
N ASP A 57 -1.56 -9.37 -2.63
CA ASP A 57 -0.61 -10.25 -1.95
C ASP A 57 -1.29 -11.03 -0.81
N GLY A 58 -1.11 -12.35 -0.79
CA GLY A 58 -1.75 -13.24 0.18
C GLY A 58 -3.26 -13.50 -0.02
N ALA A 59 -3.94 -12.88 -1.01
CA ALA A 59 -5.38 -13.14 -1.24
C ALA A 59 -5.67 -14.59 -1.62
N SER A 60 -4.76 -15.24 -2.33
CA SER A 60 -4.84 -16.67 -2.66
C SER A 60 -4.75 -17.55 -1.41
N VAL A 61 -3.91 -17.17 -0.44
CA VAL A 61 -3.77 -17.87 0.84
C VAL A 61 -5.06 -17.74 1.66
N TYR A 62 -5.62 -16.53 1.74
CA TYR A 62 -6.91 -16.33 2.39
C TYR A 62 -8.01 -17.18 1.76
N SER A 63 -8.17 -17.13 0.43
CA SER A 63 -9.27 -17.82 -0.27
C SER A 63 -9.25 -19.34 -0.06
N ALA A 64 -8.07 -19.93 0.05
CA ALA A 64 -7.87 -21.35 0.33
C ALA A 64 -7.94 -21.70 1.84
N GLY A 65 -7.83 -20.71 2.72
CA GLY A 65 -7.75 -20.88 4.17
C GLY A 65 -9.09 -21.25 4.82
N ASP A 66 -9.01 -21.73 6.07
CA ASP A 66 -10.19 -22.15 6.84
C ASP A 66 -11.10 -20.95 7.18
N VAL A 67 -10.51 -19.78 7.46
CA VAL A 67 -11.29 -18.57 7.72
C VAL A 67 -12.23 -18.22 6.54
N ALA A 68 -11.72 -18.29 5.31
CA ALA A 68 -12.54 -18.02 4.14
C ALA A 68 -13.59 -19.10 3.89
N ARG A 69 -13.31 -20.36 4.27
CA ARG A 69 -14.29 -21.45 4.21
C ARG A 69 -15.40 -21.29 5.25
N GLU A 70 -15.04 -20.85 6.47
CA GLU A 70 -16.02 -20.54 7.52
C GLU A 70 -16.91 -19.36 7.12
N GLU A 71 -16.31 -18.29 6.51
CA GLU A 71 -17.06 -17.10 6.09
C GLU A 71 -17.94 -17.33 4.86
N PHE A 72 -17.48 -18.14 3.91
CA PHE A 72 -18.14 -18.35 2.61
C PHE A 72 -18.08 -19.83 2.19
N PRO A 73 -18.81 -20.73 2.85
CA PRO A 73 -18.73 -22.18 2.59
C PRO A 73 -19.11 -22.54 1.14
N ASP A 74 -20.09 -21.84 0.56
CA ASP A 74 -20.68 -22.15 -0.75
C ASP A 74 -20.00 -21.43 -1.93
N LEU A 75 -19.04 -20.52 -1.68
CA LEU A 75 -18.36 -19.77 -2.73
C LEU A 75 -17.05 -20.44 -3.15
N ASP A 76 -16.70 -20.33 -4.42
CA ASP A 76 -15.42 -20.81 -4.93
C ASP A 76 -14.24 -19.93 -4.49
N LEU A 77 -13.02 -20.42 -4.69
CA LEU A 77 -11.78 -19.75 -4.31
C LEU A 77 -11.61 -18.38 -4.97
N THR A 78 -12.02 -18.24 -6.23
CA THR A 78 -11.88 -17.02 -7.02
C THR A 78 -12.78 -15.92 -6.46
N ILE A 79 -14.02 -16.26 -6.14
CA ILE A 79 -14.99 -15.32 -5.57
C ILE A 79 -14.57 -14.91 -4.16
N ARG A 80 -14.08 -15.85 -3.32
CA ARG A 80 -13.54 -15.52 -1.99
C ARG A 80 -12.36 -14.56 -2.08
N GLY A 81 -11.44 -14.78 -3.04
CA GLY A 81 -10.33 -13.88 -3.31
C GLY A 81 -10.78 -12.48 -3.74
N ALA A 82 -11.74 -12.39 -4.65
CA ALA A 82 -12.30 -11.13 -5.11
C ALA A 82 -12.98 -10.34 -3.97
N ILE A 83 -13.73 -11.03 -3.09
CA ILE A 83 -14.34 -10.42 -1.90
C ILE A 83 -13.25 -9.86 -0.98
N SER A 84 -12.18 -10.61 -0.74
CA SER A 84 -11.05 -10.16 0.08
C SER A 84 -10.41 -8.89 -0.47
N ILE A 85 -10.15 -8.84 -1.79
CA ILE A 85 -9.60 -7.64 -2.45
C ILE A 85 -10.53 -6.43 -2.26
N GLY A 86 -11.83 -6.61 -2.44
CA GLY A 86 -12.80 -5.54 -2.20
C GLY A 86 -12.84 -5.06 -0.75
N ARG A 87 -12.77 -5.99 0.21
CA ARG A 87 -12.77 -5.68 1.65
C ARG A 87 -11.50 -4.98 2.12
N ARG A 88 -10.34 -5.27 1.50
CA ARG A 88 -9.09 -4.54 1.77
C ARG A 88 -9.20 -3.05 1.47
N LEU A 89 -10.03 -2.69 0.49
CA LEU A 89 -10.28 -1.29 0.18
C LEU A 89 -11.17 -0.62 1.24
N GLN A 90 -12.10 -1.37 1.84
CA GLN A 90 -13.00 -0.87 2.88
C GLN A 90 -12.30 -0.74 4.23
N ASP A 91 -11.66 -1.81 4.69
CA ASP A 91 -10.84 -1.86 5.90
C ASP A 91 -9.68 -2.85 5.73
N PRO A 92 -8.49 -2.35 5.34
CA PRO A 92 -7.32 -3.20 5.11
C PRO A 92 -6.89 -3.96 6.37
N LEU A 93 -6.97 -3.36 7.54
CA LEU A 93 -6.56 -4.00 8.79
C LEU A 93 -7.49 -5.18 9.13
N ALA A 94 -8.80 -4.98 9.07
CA ALA A 94 -9.78 -6.01 9.37
C ALA A 94 -9.68 -7.23 8.44
N GLU A 95 -9.22 -7.03 7.21
CA GLU A 95 -9.07 -8.10 6.23
C GLU A 95 -7.68 -8.77 6.30
N LEU A 96 -6.61 -7.99 6.38
CA LEU A 96 -5.23 -8.51 6.36
C LEU A 96 -4.88 -9.34 7.60
N VAL A 97 -5.48 -9.07 8.76
CA VAL A 97 -5.28 -9.88 9.98
C VAL A 97 -5.79 -11.33 9.86
N LYS A 98 -6.55 -11.65 8.81
CA LYS A 98 -7.01 -13.02 8.50
C LYS A 98 -5.93 -13.87 7.85
N ILE A 99 -4.85 -13.27 7.41
CA ILE A 99 -3.73 -13.89 6.68
C ILE A 99 -2.50 -13.89 7.57
N ASP A 100 -1.71 -14.96 7.52
CA ASP A 100 -0.39 -14.96 8.15
C ASP A 100 0.48 -13.86 7.48
N PRO A 101 1.03 -12.90 8.25
CA PRO A 101 1.84 -11.83 7.70
C PRO A 101 3.01 -12.29 6.81
N LYS A 102 3.57 -13.48 7.09
CA LYS A 102 4.62 -14.09 6.26
C LYS A 102 4.16 -14.43 4.85
N SER A 103 2.86 -14.66 4.66
CA SER A 103 2.27 -14.97 3.36
C SER A 103 2.04 -13.73 2.50
N ILE A 104 2.06 -12.54 3.10
CA ILE A 104 2.02 -11.26 2.40
C ILE A 104 3.42 -10.86 1.92
N GLY A 105 4.46 -11.33 2.63
CA GLY A 105 5.85 -10.98 2.37
C GLY A 105 6.30 -9.78 3.21
N VAL A 106 7.29 -10.02 4.07
CA VAL A 106 7.79 -9.00 5.02
C VAL A 106 9.21 -8.54 4.71
N GLY A 107 9.90 -9.21 3.79
CA GLY A 107 11.24 -8.81 3.37
C GLY A 107 11.96 -9.85 2.54
N LEU A 108 12.98 -9.41 1.82
CA LEU A 108 13.76 -10.23 0.89
C LEU A 108 14.40 -11.45 1.59
N TYR A 109 14.86 -11.27 2.83
CA TYR A 109 15.58 -12.30 3.60
C TYR A 109 14.69 -12.99 4.64
N GLN A 110 13.36 -12.94 4.52
CA GLN A 110 12.48 -13.55 5.52
C GLN A 110 12.73 -15.06 5.71
N HIS A 111 13.17 -15.76 4.66
CA HIS A 111 13.44 -17.19 4.73
C HIS A 111 14.76 -17.55 5.43
N ASP A 112 15.68 -16.59 5.56
CA ASP A 112 16.97 -16.76 6.23
C ASP A 112 16.87 -16.55 7.75
N LEU A 113 15.73 -16.02 8.22
CA LEU A 113 15.47 -15.76 9.63
C LEU A 113 14.91 -16.99 10.36
N ASN A 114 15.05 -17.00 11.69
CA ASN A 114 14.36 -18.00 12.53
C ASN A 114 12.84 -17.81 12.41
N GLN A 115 12.15 -18.75 11.78
CA GLN A 115 10.73 -18.66 11.45
C GLN A 115 9.82 -18.54 12.67
N LYS A 116 10.20 -19.12 13.82
CA LYS A 116 9.43 -19.02 15.06
C LYS A 116 9.51 -17.60 15.63
N LYS A 117 10.72 -17.07 15.77
CA LYS A 117 10.92 -15.69 16.25
C LYS A 117 10.30 -14.67 15.31
N LEU A 118 10.43 -14.86 14.00
CA LEU A 118 9.78 -13.99 13.02
C LEU A 118 8.26 -13.97 13.20
N SER A 119 7.62 -15.13 13.40
CA SER A 119 6.17 -15.17 13.66
C SER A 119 5.79 -14.46 14.97
N GLU A 120 6.54 -14.68 16.04
CA GLU A 120 6.30 -14.05 17.34
C GLU A 120 6.39 -12.51 17.24
N GLU A 121 7.41 -12.00 16.56
CA GLU A 121 7.59 -10.55 16.36
C GLU A 121 6.50 -9.96 15.46
N LEU A 122 6.13 -10.65 14.38
CA LEU A 122 5.07 -10.20 13.49
C LEU A 122 3.71 -10.17 14.21
N ASP A 123 3.39 -11.19 15.00
CA ASP A 123 2.17 -11.21 15.81
C ASP A 123 2.16 -10.07 16.85
N ALA A 124 3.31 -9.76 17.46
CA ALA A 124 3.45 -8.65 18.39
C ALA A 124 3.21 -7.29 17.68
N VAL A 125 3.78 -7.10 16.49
CA VAL A 125 3.58 -5.89 15.67
C VAL A 125 2.11 -5.75 15.26
N VAL A 126 1.48 -6.80 14.75
CA VAL A 126 0.05 -6.79 14.38
C VAL A 126 -0.80 -6.46 15.60
N GLY A 127 -0.55 -7.10 16.75
CA GLY A 127 -1.25 -6.80 18.00
C GLY A 127 -1.10 -5.33 18.41
N SER A 128 0.12 -4.79 18.33
CA SER A 128 0.37 -3.37 18.63
C SER A 128 -0.42 -2.44 17.70
N VAL A 129 -0.44 -2.71 16.40
CA VAL A 129 -1.20 -1.91 15.42
C VAL A 129 -2.70 -2.00 15.68
N VAL A 130 -3.24 -3.20 15.90
CA VAL A 130 -4.68 -3.41 16.18
C VAL A 130 -5.10 -2.67 17.44
N ASN A 131 -4.33 -2.75 18.52
CA ASN A 131 -4.62 -2.04 19.75
C ASN A 131 -4.47 -0.52 19.59
N ASN A 132 -3.51 -0.06 18.80
CA ASN A 132 -3.33 1.39 18.53
C ASN A 132 -4.44 1.98 17.66
N VAL A 133 -5.05 1.22 16.75
CA VAL A 133 -6.21 1.65 15.94
C VAL A 133 -7.51 1.55 16.72
N GLY A 134 -7.61 0.55 17.60
CA GLY A 134 -8.84 0.18 18.30
C GLY A 134 -9.80 -0.64 17.40
N VAL A 135 -10.68 -1.36 18.01
CA VAL A 135 -11.53 -2.34 17.34
C VAL A 135 -13.00 -2.07 17.63
N ASN A 136 -13.81 -1.91 16.60
CA ASN A 136 -15.26 -1.85 16.76
C ASN A 136 -15.80 -3.23 17.15
N LEU A 137 -16.34 -3.33 18.36
CA LEU A 137 -16.84 -4.57 18.95
C LEU A 137 -17.98 -5.19 18.14
N ASN A 138 -18.81 -4.36 17.51
CA ASN A 138 -19.99 -4.79 16.80
C ASN A 138 -19.73 -5.28 15.36
N THR A 139 -18.62 -4.86 14.75
CA THR A 139 -18.28 -5.23 13.36
C THR A 139 -17.09 -6.16 13.24
N ALA A 140 -16.24 -6.25 14.27
CA ALA A 140 -15.01 -7.00 14.23
C ALA A 140 -15.22 -8.51 14.05
N SER A 141 -14.36 -9.12 13.24
CA SER A 141 -14.27 -10.58 13.11
C SER A 141 -13.52 -11.20 14.28
N ALA A 142 -13.69 -12.50 14.50
CA ALA A 142 -12.90 -13.23 15.51
C ALA A 142 -11.38 -13.17 15.21
N SER A 143 -11.01 -13.07 13.92
CA SER A 143 -9.62 -12.92 13.49
C SER A 143 -9.02 -11.57 13.88
N LEU A 144 -9.80 -10.50 13.93
CA LEU A 144 -9.35 -9.19 14.40
C LEU A 144 -9.33 -9.14 15.93
N LEU A 145 -10.40 -9.62 16.58
CA LEU A 145 -10.54 -9.61 18.04
C LEU A 145 -9.42 -10.37 18.76
N LYS A 146 -8.87 -11.45 18.19
CA LYS A 146 -7.78 -12.22 18.81
C LYS A 146 -6.49 -11.43 19.04
N TYR A 147 -6.31 -10.31 18.33
CA TYR A 147 -5.15 -9.42 18.49
C TYR A 147 -5.38 -8.31 19.53
N VAL A 148 -6.59 -8.17 20.02
CA VAL A 148 -6.87 -7.25 21.14
C VAL A 148 -6.26 -7.81 22.41
N SER A 149 -5.58 -6.96 23.18
CA SER A 149 -4.93 -7.35 24.45
C SER A 149 -5.90 -8.09 25.38
N GLY A 150 -5.46 -9.19 25.93
CA GLY A 150 -6.27 -10.03 26.83
C GLY A 150 -7.27 -10.97 26.14
N ILE A 151 -7.51 -10.87 24.83
CA ILE A 151 -8.46 -11.71 24.10
C ILE A 151 -7.74 -12.87 23.41
N THR A 152 -8.06 -14.09 23.83
CA THR A 152 -7.61 -15.31 23.15
C THR A 152 -8.49 -15.63 21.95
N SER A 153 -7.99 -16.47 21.01
CA SER A 153 -8.77 -16.91 19.85
C SER A 153 -10.09 -17.58 20.22
N GLY A 154 -10.12 -18.34 21.33
CA GLY A 154 -11.33 -18.98 21.84
C GLY A 154 -12.34 -17.95 22.36
N LEU A 155 -11.87 -16.92 23.06
CA LEU A 155 -12.71 -15.84 23.58
C LEU A 155 -13.24 -14.96 22.44
N ALA A 156 -12.41 -14.67 21.43
CA ALA A 156 -12.84 -13.94 20.25
C ALA A 156 -14.05 -14.58 19.54
N LYS A 157 -13.99 -15.91 19.34
CA LYS A 157 -15.15 -16.68 18.79
C LYS A 157 -16.38 -16.60 19.68
N LYS A 158 -16.22 -16.61 21.02
CA LYS A 158 -17.34 -16.47 21.96
C LYS A 158 -17.96 -15.07 21.95
N ILE A 159 -17.16 -14.01 21.81
CA ILE A 159 -17.66 -12.64 21.67
C ILE A 159 -18.53 -12.54 20.41
N VAL A 160 -18.03 -13.03 19.26
CA VAL A 160 -18.80 -13.03 18.00
C VAL A 160 -20.10 -13.85 18.15
N SER A 161 -20.01 -15.07 18.70
CA SER A 161 -21.21 -15.91 18.90
C SER A 161 -22.20 -15.30 19.90
N HIS A 162 -21.72 -14.57 20.92
CA HIS A 162 -22.60 -13.85 21.83
C HIS A 162 -23.37 -12.75 21.09
N ARG A 163 -22.65 -11.94 20.29
CA ARG A 163 -23.24 -10.88 19.46
C ARG A 163 -24.30 -11.41 18.48
N GLU A 164 -24.04 -12.55 17.85
CA GLU A 164 -24.98 -13.19 16.92
C GLU A 164 -26.26 -13.66 17.62
N LYS A 165 -26.18 -14.08 18.88
CA LYS A 165 -27.31 -14.59 19.65
C LYS A 165 -28.12 -13.52 20.37
N THR A 166 -27.45 -12.51 20.92
CA THR A 166 -28.06 -11.50 21.81
C THR A 166 -28.28 -10.15 21.12
N GLY A 167 -27.66 -9.94 19.95
CA GLY A 167 -27.63 -8.67 19.26
C GLY A 167 -26.35 -7.87 19.51
N ILE A 168 -26.32 -6.65 19.01
CA ILE A 168 -25.17 -5.75 19.14
C ILE A 168 -24.93 -5.33 20.60
N PHE A 169 -23.67 -5.11 20.93
CA PHE A 169 -23.30 -4.50 22.22
C PHE A 169 -23.68 -3.03 22.22
N THR A 170 -24.33 -2.55 23.27
CA THR A 170 -24.74 -1.14 23.45
C THR A 170 -23.84 -0.39 24.43
N ASP A 171 -23.07 -1.10 25.23
CA ASP A 171 -22.08 -0.58 26.17
C ASP A 171 -20.96 -1.60 26.43
N ARG A 172 -19.83 -1.14 26.97
CA ARG A 172 -18.68 -1.98 27.28
C ARG A 172 -18.94 -2.96 28.43
N GLU A 173 -19.80 -2.62 29.38
CA GLU A 173 -20.14 -3.45 30.53
C GLU A 173 -20.79 -4.79 30.10
N GLN A 174 -21.48 -4.81 28.98
CA GLN A 174 -22.09 -6.05 28.46
C GLN A 174 -21.05 -7.12 28.09
N LEU A 175 -19.79 -6.78 27.98
CA LEU A 175 -18.71 -7.76 27.81
C LEU A 175 -18.64 -8.74 28.97
N HIS A 176 -19.05 -8.35 30.19
CA HIS A 176 -19.11 -9.24 31.34
C HIS A 176 -20.10 -10.41 31.16
N ASN A 177 -21.06 -10.27 30.26
CA ASN A 177 -22.03 -11.32 29.91
C ASN A 177 -21.45 -12.38 28.98
N VAL A 178 -20.24 -12.16 28.41
CA VAL A 178 -19.59 -13.12 27.55
C VAL A 178 -18.91 -14.21 28.37
N SER A 179 -19.31 -15.47 28.14
CA SER A 179 -18.77 -16.62 28.86
C SER A 179 -17.24 -16.75 28.69
N GLY A 180 -16.52 -16.63 29.79
CA GLY A 180 -15.06 -16.73 29.84
C GLY A 180 -14.32 -15.38 29.78
N LEU A 181 -15.04 -14.28 29.73
CA LEU A 181 -14.47 -12.94 29.89
C LEU A 181 -14.55 -12.56 31.38
N GLY A 182 -13.44 -12.75 32.07
CA GLY A 182 -13.32 -12.40 33.50
C GLY A 182 -12.88 -10.95 33.72
N PRO A 183 -12.90 -10.48 34.99
CA PRO A 183 -12.53 -9.09 35.32
C PRO A 183 -11.16 -8.66 34.78
N LYS A 184 -10.13 -9.49 34.95
CA LYS A 184 -8.78 -9.20 34.43
C LYS A 184 -8.75 -9.06 32.90
N THR A 185 -9.50 -9.89 32.19
CA THR A 185 -9.59 -9.80 30.74
C THR A 185 -10.31 -8.53 30.31
N PHE A 186 -11.37 -8.15 31.04
CA PHE A 186 -12.07 -6.87 30.82
C PHE A 186 -11.13 -5.69 30.98
N GLU A 187 -10.39 -5.62 32.09
CA GLU A 187 -9.38 -4.58 32.34
C GLU A 187 -8.34 -4.50 31.22
N GLN A 188 -7.95 -5.62 30.61
CA GLN A 188 -6.95 -5.64 29.56
C GLN A 188 -7.49 -5.24 28.18
N CYS A 189 -8.76 -5.49 27.88
CA CYS A 189 -9.31 -5.31 26.53
C CYS A 189 -10.23 -4.11 26.38
N ALA A 190 -10.89 -3.66 27.44
CA ALA A 190 -11.99 -2.69 27.36
C ALA A 190 -11.60 -1.36 26.71
N GLY A 191 -10.38 -0.86 26.97
CA GLY A 191 -9.89 0.38 26.37
C GLY A 191 -9.67 0.30 24.84
N PHE A 192 -9.48 -0.90 24.30
CA PHE A 192 -9.23 -1.10 22.86
C PHE A 192 -10.49 -1.45 22.07
N LEU A 193 -11.60 -1.74 22.76
CA LEU A 193 -12.88 -2.09 22.15
C LEU A 193 -13.78 -0.86 22.11
N LYS A 194 -14.17 -0.44 20.91
CA LYS A 194 -15.01 0.73 20.66
C LYS A 194 -16.42 0.32 20.31
N ILE A 195 -17.41 1.06 20.77
CA ILE A 195 -18.85 0.85 20.48
C ILE A 195 -19.43 2.19 19.99
N PRO A 196 -19.38 2.46 18.67
CA PRO A 196 -19.92 3.72 18.13
C PRO A 196 -21.40 3.95 18.40
N GLU A 197 -22.16 2.86 18.55
CA GLU A 197 -23.59 2.87 18.78
C GLU A 197 -23.96 3.06 20.26
N SER A 198 -22.97 3.16 21.18
CA SER A 198 -23.24 3.35 22.59
C SER A 198 -23.86 4.72 22.89
N ALA A 199 -24.79 4.73 23.87
CA ALA A 199 -25.33 5.95 24.43
C ALA A 199 -24.28 6.76 25.20
N ASN A 200 -23.25 6.09 25.74
CA ASN A 200 -22.13 6.72 26.40
C ASN A 200 -21.01 7.01 25.38
N PRO A 201 -20.72 8.29 25.06
CA PRO A 201 -19.67 8.63 24.09
C PRO A 201 -18.27 8.16 24.51
N LEU A 202 -18.03 7.87 25.79
CA LEU A 202 -16.77 7.34 26.28
C LEU A 202 -16.52 5.90 25.81
N ASP A 203 -17.56 5.10 25.53
CA ASP A 203 -17.42 3.76 24.97
C ASP A 203 -16.90 3.76 23.53
N ASN A 204 -16.98 4.89 22.86
CA ASN A 204 -16.40 5.11 21.54
C ASN A 204 -15.11 5.94 21.61
N SER A 205 -14.30 5.76 22.62
CA SER A 205 -13.05 6.47 22.83
C SER A 205 -11.95 5.53 23.32
N TRP A 206 -10.72 6.02 23.43
CA TRP A 206 -9.58 5.31 24.02
C TRP A 206 -9.60 5.30 25.54
N VAL A 207 -10.54 6.03 26.15
CA VAL A 207 -10.61 6.12 27.61
C VAL A 207 -10.99 4.76 28.19
N HIS A 208 -10.18 4.26 29.10
CA HIS A 208 -10.48 3.02 29.80
C HIS A 208 -11.65 3.21 30.78
N PRO A 209 -12.56 2.24 30.96
CA PRO A 209 -13.73 2.39 31.85
C PRO A 209 -13.39 2.80 33.29
N GLU A 210 -12.25 2.39 33.84
CA GLU A 210 -11.80 2.81 35.17
C GLU A 210 -11.65 4.33 35.31
N ASN A 211 -11.37 5.04 34.22
CA ASN A 211 -11.15 6.46 34.16
C ASN A 211 -12.42 7.24 33.77
N TYR A 212 -13.58 6.60 33.57
CA TYR A 212 -14.82 7.26 33.20
C TYR A 212 -15.25 8.37 34.16
N PRO A 213 -15.13 8.20 35.50
CA PRO A 213 -15.52 9.27 36.41
C PRO A 213 -14.73 10.58 36.22
N ALA A 214 -13.44 10.50 35.88
CA ALA A 214 -12.63 11.66 35.57
C ALA A 214 -12.88 12.17 34.14
N ALA A 215 -13.01 11.25 33.19
CA ALA A 215 -13.27 11.56 31.78
C ALA A 215 -14.61 12.27 31.58
N GLU A 216 -15.65 11.92 32.32
CA GLU A 216 -16.96 12.58 32.27
C GLU A 216 -16.84 14.06 32.64
N VAL A 217 -16.08 14.40 33.68
CA VAL A 217 -15.81 15.82 34.07
C VAL A 217 -15.12 16.57 32.93
N ILE A 218 -14.08 15.95 32.35
CA ILE A 218 -13.34 16.54 31.24
C ILE A 218 -14.24 16.69 30.01
N TYR A 219 -15.07 15.66 29.69
CA TYR A 219 -16.00 15.68 28.59
C TYR A 219 -16.99 16.84 28.66
N GLN A 220 -17.54 17.12 29.84
CA GLN A 220 -18.46 18.24 30.04
C GLN A 220 -17.77 19.60 29.81
N ILE A 221 -16.50 19.75 30.20
CA ILE A 221 -15.71 20.97 30.00
C ILE A 221 -15.41 21.13 28.48
N VAL A 222 -14.92 20.08 27.85
CA VAL A 222 -14.58 20.08 26.39
C VAL A 222 -15.83 20.37 25.54
N ARG A 223 -16.98 19.78 25.88
CA ARG A 223 -18.24 20.00 25.17
C ARG A 223 -18.72 21.45 25.21
N LYS A 224 -18.36 22.20 26.30
CA LYS A 224 -18.65 23.64 26.43
C LYS A 224 -17.61 24.51 25.72
N ASN A 225 -16.60 23.93 25.04
CA ASN A 225 -15.43 24.62 24.50
C ASN A 225 -14.62 25.40 25.53
N GLU A 226 -14.69 25.01 26.80
CA GLU A 226 -13.91 25.62 27.87
C GLU A 226 -12.51 24.99 27.91
N PRO A 227 -11.45 25.77 28.22
CA PRO A 227 -10.12 25.23 28.41
C PRO A 227 -10.04 24.46 29.74
N VAL A 228 -9.46 23.27 29.71
CA VAL A 228 -9.12 22.51 30.92
C VAL A 228 -7.93 23.19 31.60
N THR A 229 -8.19 23.96 32.64
CA THR A 229 -7.17 24.76 33.36
C THR A 229 -6.23 23.88 34.19
N LYS A 230 -5.12 24.46 34.67
CA LYS A 230 -4.16 23.71 35.49
C LYS A 230 -4.78 23.28 36.82
N GLU A 231 -5.62 24.12 37.39
CA GLU A 231 -6.33 23.86 38.67
C GLU A 231 -7.24 22.64 38.54
N VAL A 232 -8.02 22.56 37.45
CA VAL A 232 -8.89 21.40 37.16
C VAL A 232 -8.06 20.14 36.96
N ARG A 233 -6.91 20.22 36.28
CA ARG A 233 -6.02 19.05 36.10
C ARG A 233 -5.50 18.53 37.44
N THR A 234 -5.05 19.44 38.32
CA THR A 234 -4.54 19.07 39.64
C THR A 234 -5.66 18.45 40.48
N GLU A 235 -6.87 19.04 40.47
CA GLU A 235 -8.03 18.48 41.16
C GLU A 235 -8.38 17.06 40.68
N LEU A 236 -8.35 16.82 39.36
CA LEU A 236 -8.59 15.50 38.79
C LEU A 236 -7.52 14.47 39.17
N GLN A 237 -6.25 14.91 39.21
CA GLN A 237 -5.14 14.05 39.64
C GLN A 237 -5.29 13.63 41.11
N GLU A 238 -5.58 14.56 41.97
CA GLU A 238 -5.74 14.30 43.43
C GLU A 238 -7.00 13.47 43.71
N LYS A 239 -8.14 13.83 43.11
CA LYS A 239 -9.43 13.20 43.39
C LYS A 239 -9.51 11.77 42.88
N TYR A 240 -8.98 11.51 41.68
CA TYR A 240 -9.06 10.21 41.01
C TYR A 240 -7.72 9.44 41.00
N GLN A 241 -6.69 9.97 41.69
CA GLN A 241 -5.35 9.37 41.78
C GLN A 241 -4.73 9.08 40.40
N LEU A 242 -4.94 10.00 39.43
CA LEU A 242 -4.45 9.86 38.05
C LEU A 242 -3.07 10.52 37.88
N GLY A 243 -2.23 9.93 37.03
CA GLY A 243 -1.00 10.57 36.60
C GLY A 243 -1.25 11.76 35.67
N GLU A 244 -0.32 12.70 35.61
CA GLU A 244 -0.40 13.89 34.75
C GLU A 244 -0.55 13.48 33.25
N GLN A 245 0.17 12.43 32.83
CA GLN A 245 0.10 11.92 31.47
C GLN A 245 -1.30 11.38 31.16
N THR A 246 -1.87 10.56 32.03
CA THR A 246 -3.21 10.00 31.84
C THR A 246 -4.28 11.09 31.69
N VAL A 247 -4.21 12.14 32.52
CA VAL A 247 -5.14 13.29 32.40
C VAL A 247 -4.95 14.02 31.07
N SER A 248 -3.69 14.18 30.61
CA SER A 248 -3.39 14.80 29.33
C SER A 248 -3.91 13.98 28.17
N ASP A 249 -3.71 12.65 28.17
CA ASP A 249 -4.17 11.72 27.13
C ASP A 249 -5.70 11.71 27.02
N ILE A 250 -6.41 11.71 28.17
CA ILE A 250 -7.88 11.81 28.20
C ILE A 250 -8.35 13.14 27.59
N ILE A 251 -7.68 14.27 27.91
CA ILE A 251 -8.03 15.58 27.35
C ILE A 251 -7.80 15.61 25.84
N GLU A 252 -6.70 15.04 25.35
CA GLU A 252 -6.40 14.99 23.91
C GLU A 252 -7.41 14.14 23.15
N GLU A 253 -7.74 12.97 23.69
CA GLU A 253 -8.76 12.08 23.10
C GLU A 253 -10.12 12.75 23.03
N LEU A 254 -10.57 13.39 24.11
CA LEU A 254 -11.90 14.01 24.15
C LEU A 254 -12.00 15.30 23.32
N LYS A 255 -10.88 15.97 23.03
CA LYS A 255 -10.83 17.10 22.10
C LYS A 255 -10.97 16.67 20.63
N LYS A 256 -10.49 15.48 20.30
CA LYS A 256 -10.53 14.90 18.95
C LYS A 256 -10.99 13.44 19.06
N PRO A 257 -12.24 13.20 19.43
CA PRO A 257 -12.72 11.84 19.68
C PRO A 257 -12.60 11.00 18.41
N ASN A 258 -12.19 9.76 18.59
CA ASN A 258 -12.07 8.76 17.52
C ASN A 258 -11.13 9.13 16.37
N ARG A 259 -10.09 9.90 16.60
CA ARG A 259 -9.07 10.06 15.57
C ARG A 259 -8.48 8.69 15.22
N ASP A 260 -8.76 8.24 14.02
CA ASP A 260 -8.14 7.03 13.47
C ASP A 260 -6.72 7.40 13.00
N PRO A 261 -5.66 6.79 13.56
CA PRO A 261 -4.30 7.08 13.13
C PRO A 261 -4.06 6.76 11.64
N ARG A 262 -4.96 5.97 11.01
CA ARG A 262 -4.93 5.68 9.59
C ARG A 262 -5.39 6.84 8.70
N GLU A 263 -6.05 7.86 9.24
CA GLU A 263 -6.46 9.05 8.48
C GLU A 263 -5.26 9.84 7.92
N ASP A 264 -4.11 9.73 8.60
CA ASP A 264 -2.85 10.34 8.16
C ASP A 264 -2.14 9.52 7.06
N CYS A 265 -2.62 8.30 6.76
CA CYS A 265 -2.05 7.46 5.71
C CYS A 265 -2.47 7.95 4.32
N PRO A 266 -1.63 7.71 3.28
CA PRO A 266 -1.98 8.05 1.91
C PRO A 266 -3.28 7.39 1.47
N LYS A 267 -4.22 8.18 0.94
CA LYS A 267 -5.49 7.65 0.43
C LYS A 267 -5.27 6.90 -0.89
N PRO A 268 -6.08 5.87 -1.18
CA PRO A 268 -6.01 5.16 -2.45
C PRO A 268 -6.17 6.11 -3.65
N ILE A 269 -5.45 5.84 -4.73
CA ILE A 269 -5.56 6.62 -5.97
C ILE A 269 -6.83 6.17 -6.69
N MET A 270 -7.85 7.04 -6.70
CA MET A 270 -9.10 6.82 -7.42
C MET A 270 -8.93 7.21 -8.89
N GLN A 271 -9.34 6.34 -9.80
CA GLN A 271 -9.20 6.53 -11.25
C GLN A 271 -10.56 6.46 -11.94
N GLN A 272 -10.74 7.27 -12.96
CA GLN A 272 -11.90 7.21 -13.88
C GLN A 272 -11.58 6.47 -15.19
N GLY A 273 -10.29 6.18 -15.41
CA GLY A 273 -9.83 5.50 -16.61
C GLY A 273 -8.39 5.08 -16.48
N VAL A 274 -7.99 4.06 -17.22
CA VAL A 274 -6.58 3.68 -17.35
C VAL A 274 -5.89 4.78 -18.14
N LEU A 275 -4.83 5.34 -17.56
CA LEU A 275 -3.87 6.14 -18.30
C LEU A 275 -3.10 5.16 -19.20
N LEU A 276 -3.19 5.34 -20.51
CA LEU A 276 -2.30 4.66 -21.45
C LEU A 276 -1.07 5.54 -21.67
N PHE A 277 0.03 4.90 -22.09
CA PHE A 277 1.24 5.67 -22.42
C PHE A 277 0.97 6.76 -23.48
N GLU A 278 0.06 6.47 -24.40
CA GLU A 278 -0.39 7.32 -25.49
C GLU A 278 -1.21 8.55 -24.99
N ASP A 279 -1.83 8.44 -23.81
CA ASP A 279 -2.60 9.54 -23.19
C ASP A 279 -1.69 10.55 -22.48
N LEU A 280 -0.44 10.19 -22.22
CA LEU A 280 0.51 11.03 -21.49
C LEU A 280 1.00 12.19 -22.37
N LYS A 281 1.04 13.38 -21.77
CA LYS A 281 1.51 14.60 -22.42
C LYS A 281 2.61 15.25 -21.60
N LEU A 282 3.56 15.88 -22.28
CA LEU A 282 4.57 16.70 -21.64
C LEU A 282 3.90 17.82 -20.83
N GLY A 283 4.36 18.02 -19.59
CA GLY A 283 3.80 19.00 -18.66
C GLY A 283 2.56 18.53 -17.89
N MET A 284 2.02 17.34 -18.18
CA MET A 284 0.89 16.77 -17.44
C MET A 284 1.31 16.44 -16.02
N THR A 285 0.47 16.80 -15.05
CA THR A 285 0.63 16.41 -13.65
C THR A 285 -0.04 15.06 -13.42
N VAL A 286 0.71 14.11 -12.86
CA VAL A 286 0.26 12.74 -12.58
C VAL A 286 0.58 12.36 -11.15
N LYS A 287 -0.27 11.52 -10.56
CA LYS A 287 -0.02 10.91 -9.25
C LYS A 287 0.47 9.49 -9.47
N GLY A 288 1.51 9.11 -8.73
CA GLY A 288 2.05 7.76 -8.80
C GLY A 288 2.58 7.29 -7.46
N LYS A 289 2.74 5.97 -7.32
CA LYS A 289 3.27 5.32 -6.12
C LYS A 289 4.75 5.00 -6.34
N ILE A 290 5.60 5.32 -5.37
CA ILE A 290 7.02 4.93 -5.40
C ILE A 290 7.13 3.41 -5.27
N LYS A 291 7.66 2.77 -6.32
CA LYS A 291 7.84 1.32 -6.39
C LYS A 291 9.21 0.88 -5.88
N ASN A 292 10.24 1.66 -6.21
CA ASN A 292 11.61 1.38 -5.80
C ASN A 292 12.42 2.69 -5.73
N VAL A 293 13.40 2.75 -4.82
CA VAL A 293 14.33 3.86 -4.67
C VAL A 293 15.74 3.33 -4.91
N VAL A 294 16.50 4.02 -5.75
CA VAL A 294 17.89 3.70 -6.14
C VAL A 294 18.76 4.95 -6.05
N ASP A 295 20.08 4.81 -6.05
CA ASP A 295 21.05 5.91 -5.83
C ASP A 295 20.84 7.12 -6.77
N PHE A 296 20.36 6.91 -7.98
CA PHE A 296 20.15 7.97 -8.97
C PHE A 296 18.72 8.49 -9.02
N GLY A 297 17.79 7.94 -8.21
CA GLY A 297 16.41 8.40 -8.21
C GLY A 297 15.40 7.37 -7.71
N ALA A 298 14.12 7.54 -8.08
CA ALA A 298 13.05 6.63 -7.72
C ALA A 298 12.24 6.20 -8.95
N PHE A 299 11.79 4.96 -8.95
CA PHE A 299 10.85 4.44 -9.92
C PHE A 299 9.44 4.63 -9.41
N VAL A 300 8.60 5.27 -10.23
CA VAL A 300 7.23 5.63 -9.91
C VAL A 300 6.28 4.82 -10.78
N ASP A 301 5.36 4.14 -10.13
CA ASP A 301 4.24 3.45 -10.78
C ASP A 301 3.09 4.44 -10.97
N LEU A 302 2.74 4.72 -12.21
CA LEU A 302 1.64 5.60 -12.60
C LEU A 302 0.33 4.84 -12.85
N GLY A 303 0.31 3.52 -12.57
CA GLY A 303 -0.82 2.65 -12.93
C GLY A 303 -0.86 2.26 -14.41
N ILE A 304 0.25 2.45 -15.13
CA ILE A 304 0.45 2.01 -16.52
C ILE A 304 1.47 0.88 -16.55
N LYS A 305 1.59 0.23 -17.70
CA LYS A 305 2.53 -0.89 -17.86
C LYS A 305 3.99 -0.47 -17.69
N GLU A 306 4.31 0.76 -18.09
CA GLU A 306 5.63 1.36 -18.01
C GLU A 306 5.86 2.04 -16.66
N THR A 307 7.06 1.87 -16.12
CA THR A 307 7.47 2.54 -14.88
C THR A 307 8.16 3.86 -15.23
N ALA A 308 7.76 4.94 -14.56
CA ALA A 308 8.36 6.26 -14.74
C ALA A 308 9.57 6.47 -13.83
N LEU A 309 10.55 7.26 -14.28
CA LEU A 309 11.74 7.62 -13.51
C LEU A 309 11.62 9.04 -12.96
N LEU A 310 11.73 9.17 -11.65
CA LEU A 310 11.95 10.43 -10.94
C LEU A 310 13.44 10.51 -10.57
N HIS A 311 14.22 11.21 -11.38
CA HIS A 311 15.66 11.34 -11.15
C HIS A 311 15.94 12.17 -9.89
N ILE A 312 17.03 11.88 -9.15
CA ILE A 312 17.40 12.59 -7.91
C ILE A 312 17.44 14.12 -8.09
N SER A 313 17.90 14.59 -9.25
CA SER A 313 17.93 16.03 -9.56
C SER A 313 16.56 16.66 -9.75
N GLU A 314 15.51 15.89 -9.87
CA GLU A 314 14.13 16.31 -10.12
C GLU A 314 13.18 16.02 -8.93
N MET A 315 13.71 15.52 -7.80
CA MET A 315 12.92 15.16 -6.62
C MET A 315 12.47 16.36 -5.79
N SER A 316 13.28 17.42 -5.75
CA SER A 316 13.02 18.63 -4.97
C SER A 316 13.63 19.86 -5.64
N ASP A 317 13.11 21.04 -5.28
CA ASP A 317 13.72 22.32 -5.66
C ASP A 317 15.09 22.52 -4.97
N SER A 318 15.26 21.97 -3.76
CA SER A 318 16.52 21.93 -3.03
C SER A 318 17.39 20.76 -3.48
N PHE A 319 18.68 20.83 -3.19
CA PHE A 319 19.62 19.73 -3.46
C PHE A 319 19.31 18.54 -2.54
N VAL A 320 19.15 17.36 -3.13
CA VAL A 320 18.93 16.09 -2.43
C VAL A 320 20.22 15.28 -2.57
N SER A 321 20.84 14.89 -1.45
CA SER A 321 22.05 14.06 -1.42
C SER A 321 21.73 12.56 -1.52
N ASP A 322 20.66 12.14 -0.84
CA ASP A 322 20.17 10.76 -0.82
C ASP A 322 18.68 10.72 -1.21
N PRO A 323 18.31 9.96 -2.25
CA PRO A 323 16.91 9.79 -2.62
C PRO A 323 16.00 9.29 -1.49
N LEU A 324 16.52 8.47 -0.54
CA LEU A 324 15.79 7.94 0.60
C LEU A 324 15.36 9.00 1.62
N GLU A 325 16.06 10.17 1.63
CA GLU A 325 15.64 11.31 2.45
C GLU A 325 14.42 12.04 1.86
N ALA A 326 14.26 11.97 0.54
CA ALA A 326 13.21 12.69 -0.18
C ALA A 326 11.92 11.89 -0.40
N VAL A 327 12.05 10.55 -0.57
CA VAL A 327 10.92 9.65 -0.84
C VAL A 327 11.18 8.26 -0.28
N LYS A 328 10.11 7.56 0.10
CA LYS A 328 10.14 6.16 0.56
C LYS A 328 9.34 5.27 -0.38
N VAL A 329 9.68 3.98 -0.41
CA VAL A 329 8.89 2.98 -1.13
C VAL A 329 7.47 2.96 -0.56
N GLY A 330 6.48 3.06 -1.43
CA GLY A 330 5.07 3.11 -1.06
C GLY A 330 4.48 4.51 -1.01
N ASP A 331 5.30 5.59 -0.98
CA ASP A 331 4.81 6.96 -1.00
C ASP A 331 4.02 7.27 -2.27
N ILE A 332 2.94 8.02 -2.12
CA ILE A 332 2.21 8.60 -3.25
C ILE A 332 2.75 9.99 -3.51
N VAL A 333 3.28 10.19 -4.71
CA VAL A 333 3.88 11.46 -5.13
C VAL A 333 3.13 12.06 -6.30
N GLU A 334 2.97 13.37 -6.28
CA GLU A 334 2.46 14.12 -7.41
C GLU A 334 3.64 14.69 -8.19
N CYS A 335 3.71 14.33 -9.47
CA CYS A 335 4.84 14.65 -10.35
C CYS A 335 4.35 15.19 -11.67
N ARG A 336 5.18 15.99 -12.32
CA ARG A 336 4.94 16.47 -13.68
C ARG A 336 5.82 15.70 -14.67
N ILE A 337 5.25 15.35 -15.82
CA ILE A 337 5.95 14.68 -16.91
C ILE A 337 6.85 15.71 -17.61
N ILE A 338 8.16 15.47 -17.59
CA ILE A 338 9.17 16.36 -18.19
C ILE A 338 9.76 15.81 -19.49
N ALA A 339 9.68 14.49 -19.72
CA ALA A 339 10.09 13.87 -20.97
C ALA A 339 9.33 12.56 -21.20
N LEU A 340 8.99 12.32 -22.48
CA LEU A 340 8.40 11.09 -22.98
C LEU A 340 9.26 10.58 -24.15
N ASP A 341 9.77 9.37 -24.05
CA ASP A 341 10.49 8.67 -25.13
C ASP A 341 9.58 7.56 -25.65
N GLU A 342 8.85 7.83 -26.73
CA GLU A 342 7.89 6.89 -27.33
C GLU A 342 8.59 5.63 -27.87
N ALA A 343 9.81 5.76 -28.41
CA ALA A 343 10.53 4.62 -28.97
C ALA A 343 10.98 3.61 -27.92
N ARG A 344 11.33 4.10 -26.73
CA ARG A 344 11.80 3.28 -25.61
C ARG A 344 10.78 3.13 -24.51
N ARG A 345 9.60 3.74 -24.65
CA ARG A 345 8.53 3.79 -23.68
C ARG A 345 9.02 4.22 -22.29
N ARG A 346 9.80 5.31 -22.25
CA ARG A 346 10.35 5.86 -21.00
C ARG A 346 9.71 7.18 -20.65
N ILE A 347 9.39 7.33 -19.37
CA ILE A 347 8.74 8.50 -18.81
C ILE A 347 9.67 9.10 -17.77
N SER A 348 9.96 10.39 -17.87
CA SER A 348 10.73 11.14 -16.87
C SER A 348 9.82 12.12 -16.15
N LEU A 349 9.95 12.13 -14.82
CA LEU A 349 9.10 12.93 -13.93
C LEU A 349 9.91 13.99 -13.19
N SER A 350 9.23 15.05 -12.75
CA SER A 350 9.77 16.09 -11.86
C SER A 350 8.74 16.50 -10.81
N ARG A 351 9.22 16.68 -9.58
CA ARG A 351 8.47 17.26 -8.45
C ARG A 351 8.80 18.75 -8.24
N LYS A 352 9.67 19.32 -9.06
CA LYS A 352 10.07 20.72 -8.95
C LYS A 352 8.91 21.66 -9.28
N SER A 353 8.89 22.81 -8.60
CA SER A 353 7.99 23.92 -8.91
C SER A 353 8.20 24.43 -10.34
N GLU A 354 7.19 25.09 -10.92
CA GLU A 354 7.29 25.60 -12.30
C GLU A 354 8.45 26.58 -12.48
N SER A 355 8.76 27.37 -11.47
CA SER A 355 9.90 28.29 -11.45
C SER A 355 11.26 27.58 -11.54
N GLY A 356 11.39 26.41 -10.91
CA GLY A 356 12.61 25.60 -10.94
C GLY A 356 12.88 24.93 -12.29
N VAL A 357 11.82 24.59 -13.04
CA VAL A 357 11.92 23.92 -14.35
C VAL A 357 12.20 24.92 -15.48
N GLN A 358 11.56 26.09 -15.47
CA GLN A 358 11.79 27.11 -16.50
C GLN A 358 13.23 27.66 -16.50
N GLY A 359 13.86 27.76 -15.33
CA GLY A 359 15.26 28.17 -15.21
C GLY A 359 16.26 27.22 -15.89
N LYS A 360 15.96 25.91 -15.93
CA LYS A 360 16.82 24.91 -16.57
C LYS A 360 16.53 24.70 -18.06
N LEU A 361 15.27 24.82 -18.48
CA LEU A 361 14.89 24.71 -19.89
C LEU A 361 15.51 25.84 -20.73
N THR A 362 15.51 27.08 -20.21
CA THR A 362 16.17 28.21 -20.90
C THR A 362 17.69 28.07 -20.96
N ALA A 363 18.34 27.45 -19.99
CA ALA A 363 19.79 27.16 -20.02
C ALA A 363 20.16 26.02 -20.98
N LYS A 364 19.35 24.94 -21.05
CA LYS A 364 19.57 23.81 -21.97
C LYS A 364 19.23 24.16 -23.42
N GLN A 365 18.19 24.91 -23.68
CA GLN A 365 17.85 25.38 -25.03
C GLN A 365 18.88 26.37 -25.59
N LYS A 366 19.56 27.16 -24.75
CA LYS A 366 20.70 27.99 -25.16
C LYS A 366 21.98 27.19 -25.42
N ALA A 367 22.14 26.00 -24.92
CA ALA A 367 23.29 25.12 -25.17
C ALA A 367 23.18 24.30 -26.46
N GLU A 368 21.96 24.03 -26.97
CA GLU A 368 21.74 23.23 -28.18
C GLU A 368 21.79 24.05 -29.51
N VAL A 369 21.98 25.36 -29.44
CA VAL A 369 22.21 26.19 -30.62
C VAL A 369 23.71 26.54 -30.73
N LYS A 370 24.64 25.65 -30.47
CA LYS A 370 25.98 25.74 -31.02
C LYS A 370 25.98 25.08 -32.39
N LYS A 371 25.92 25.94 -33.43
CA LYS A 371 26.14 25.56 -34.82
C LYS A 371 27.46 24.79 -34.91
N ILE A 372 27.41 23.50 -35.14
CA ILE A 372 28.59 22.75 -35.54
C ILE A 372 28.80 23.05 -37.01
N THR A 373 29.78 23.84 -37.30
CA THR A 373 30.21 24.20 -38.67
C THR A 373 31.25 23.13 -39.08
N VAL A 374 30.87 22.24 -39.96
CA VAL A 374 31.79 21.28 -40.58
C VAL A 374 32.23 21.83 -41.93
N LYS A 375 33.52 22.05 -42.12
CA LYS A 375 34.12 22.36 -43.41
C LYS A 375 34.25 21.09 -44.24
N THR A 376 33.57 21.03 -45.35
CA THR A 376 33.74 19.96 -46.34
C THR A 376 35.06 20.18 -47.11
N LYS A 377 35.57 19.14 -47.72
CA LYS A 377 36.85 19.15 -48.50
C LYS A 377 36.86 20.18 -49.63
N ASP A 378 35.72 20.70 -50.00
CA ASP A 378 35.56 21.70 -51.08
C ASP A 378 35.30 23.13 -50.56
N GLY A 379 35.57 23.41 -49.28
CA GLY A 379 35.57 24.77 -48.73
C GLY A 379 34.21 25.37 -48.46
N LYS A 380 33.09 24.66 -48.63
CA LYS A 380 31.74 25.16 -48.35
C LYS A 380 31.27 24.77 -46.93
N THR A 381 30.69 25.75 -46.24
CA THR A 381 30.14 25.61 -44.88
C THR A 381 28.68 25.20 -44.93
N VAL A 382 28.33 24.05 -44.40
CA VAL A 382 26.95 23.58 -44.27
C VAL A 382 26.58 23.43 -42.81
N ALA A 383 25.43 24.00 -42.41
CA ALA A 383 24.89 23.88 -41.07
C ALA A 383 24.01 22.63 -40.99
N VAL A 384 24.40 21.65 -40.19
CA VAL A 384 23.60 20.44 -39.95
C VAL A 384 22.93 20.54 -38.58
N LYS A 385 21.57 20.49 -38.60
CA LYS A 385 20.79 20.33 -37.36
C LYS A 385 20.74 18.83 -37.01
N THR A 386 21.39 18.41 -35.95
CA THR A 386 21.19 17.09 -35.36
C THR A 386 20.29 17.22 -34.15
N ALA A 387 19.12 16.59 -34.22
CA ALA A 387 18.26 16.32 -33.08
C ALA A 387 18.71 14.98 -32.49
N SER A 388 19.45 15.02 -31.40
CA SER A 388 19.56 14.00 -30.34
C SER A 388 20.96 14.05 -29.68
N GLY A 389 20.97 14.32 -28.38
CA GLY A 389 22.18 14.36 -27.59
C GLY A 389 22.66 12.97 -27.20
N ALA A 390 23.86 12.61 -27.67
CA ALA A 390 24.73 11.65 -26.98
C ALA A 390 26.14 12.25 -26.99
N PRO A 391 26.91 12.20 -25.88
CA PRO A 391 28.25 12.77 -25.84
C PRO A 391 29.23 11.90 -26.61
N ALA A 392 29.92 12.48 -27.59
CA ALA A 392 31.07 11.90 -28.24
C ALA A 392 32.26 11.96 -27.29
N VAL A 393 32.81 10.81 -26.97
CA VAL A 393 34.09 10.69 -26.30
C VAL A 393 35.20 10.88 -27.34
N GLN A 394 35.94 11.98 -27.26
CA GLN A 394 37.23 12.17 -27.92
C GLN A 394 38.31 11.51 -27.09
N GLY A 395 39.10 10.71 -27.71
CA GLY A 395 40.30 10.11 -27.11
C GLY A 395 41.17 9.45 -28.16
N GLU A 396 41.79 10.26 -29.04
CA GLU A 396 43.00 9.82 -29.77
C GLU A 396 44.13 9.52 -28.81
N LYS A 397 44.64 8.27 -28.81
CA LYS A 397 46.01 7.95 -28.43
C LYS A 397 46.57 6.86 -29.31
N GLN A 398 47.52 7.31 -30.09
CA GLN A 398 48.64 6.68 -30.79
C GLN A 398 48.80 5.16 -30.65
N LEU A 399 48.77 4.51 -31.79
CA LEU A 399 49.33 3.19 -32.06
C LEU A 399 50.83 3.14 -31.75
N ARG A 400 51.22 2.20 -30.89
CA ARG A 400 52.56 1.64 -30.89
C ARG A 400 52.47 0.14 -31.06
N HIS A 401 53.00 -0.33 -32.18
CA HIS A 401 53.28 -1.73 -32.49
C HIS A 401 54.13 -2.36 -31.40
N ARG A 402 53.74 -3.55 -30.94
CA ARG A 402 54.68 -4.57 -30.48
C ARG A 402 54.03 -5.95 -30.36
N GLY A 403 54.50 -6.88 -31.17
CA GLY A 403 54.85 -8.26 -30.82
C GLY A 403 53.73 -9.27 -30.70
N GLU A 404 53.69 -10.08 -31.75
CA GLU A 404 53.05 -11.39 -31.76
C GLU A 404 53.47 -12.27 -30.58
N ARG A 405 52.53 -12.81 -29.84
CA ARG A 405 52.71 -14.04 -29.05
C ARG A 405 51.48 -14.92 -29.24
N GLN A 406 51.75 -16.15 -29.71
CA GLN A 406 50.80 -17.23 -29.93
C GLN A 406 50.01 -17.61 -28.67
N PRO A 407 48.77 -18.03 -28.77
CA PRO A 407 48.00 -18.48 -27.64
C PRO A 407 48.36 -19.91 -27.22
N ALA A 408 48.62 -20.08 -25.94
CA ALA A 408 48.80 -21.39 -25.32
C ALA A 408 47.47 -22.17 -25.29
N VAL A 409 47.58 -23.40 -25.72
CA VAL A 409 46.52 -24.45 -25.69
C VAL A 409 46.13 -24.68 -24.24
N ARG A 410 44.87 -24.43 -23.93
CA ARG A 410 44.23 -24.76 -22.64
C ARG A 410 43.38 -25.99 -22.80
N SER A 411 43.80 -27.05 -22.13
CA SER A 411 43.16 -28.34 -22.04
C SER A 411 41.64 -28.28 -21.78
N GLU A 412 40.90 -29.01 -22.58
CA GLU A 412 39.47 -29.28 -22.44
C GLU A 412 39.23 -30.01 -21.11
N ARG A 413 38.54 -29.36 -20.17
CA ARG A 413 37.82 -30.06 -19.10
C ARG A 413 36.43 -30.43 -19.67
N ARG A 414 36.21 -31.73 -19.80
CA ARG A 414 34.91 -32.33 -20.10
C ARG A 414 33.88 -31.82 -19.11
N VAL A 415 32.92 -31.05 -19.59
CA VAL A 415 31.68 -30.73 -18.91
C VAL A 415 30.82 -31.98 -19.01
N ALA A 416 30.52 -32.62 -17.90
CA ALA A 416 29.55 -33.69 -17.84
C ALA A 416 28.18 -33.15 -18.20
N GLU A 417 27.59 -33.61 -19.27
CA GLU A 417 26.20 -33.34 -19.64
C GLU A 417 25.26 -33.83 -18.53
N ALA A 418 24.64 -32.87 -17.86
CA ALA A 418 23.53 -33.16 -16.98
C ALA A 418 22.32 -33.57 -17.83
N ARG A 419 21.88 -34.82 -17.69
CA ARG A 419 20.63 -35.29 -18.29
C ARG A 419 19.46 -34.42 -17.80
N PRO A 420 18.55 -33.97 -18.68
CA PRO A 420 17.38 -33.22 -18.27
C PRO A 420 16.50 -34.08 -17.38
N ARG A 421 16.16 -33.54 -16.19
CA ARG A 421 15.13 -34.11 -15.33
C ARG A 421 13.78 -33.96 -16.01
N LYS A 422 13.08 -35.05 -16.12
CA LYS A 422 11.80 -35.21 -16.86
C LYS A 422 10.61 -34.68 -16.04
N ASP A 423 10.65 -33.67 -15.25
CA ASP A 423 9.51 -33.13 -14.50
C ASP A 423 9.69 -31.62 -14.17
N ASP A 424 10.30 -30.86 -15.09
CA ASP A 424 10.32 -29.41 -14.99
C ASP A 424 9.25 -28.85 -15.94
N ASP A 425 8.05 -28.59 -15.38
CA ASP A 425 6.91 -27.98 -16.09
C ASP A 425 7.04 -26.45 -16.20
N GLY A 426 8.23 -25.89 -15.92
CA GLY A 426 8.48 -24.47 -16.05
C GLY A 426 7.93 -23.61 -14.90
N THR A 427 7.26 -24.21 -13.90
CA THR A 427 6.79 -23.50 -12.71
C THR A 427 7.84 -23.60 -11.62
N LYS A 428 8.88 -22.77 -11.71
CA LYS A 428 9.84 -22.63 -10.61
C LYS A 428 9.11 -22.13 -9.38
N TYR A 429 8.92 -23.06 -8.45
CA TYR A 429 8.39 -22.82 -7.11
C TYR A 429 6.89 -22.53 -7.01
N ASN A 430 6.09 -23.60 -7.08
CA ASN A 430 4.72 -23.57 -6.56
C ASN A 430 4.69 -24.31 -5.21
N PRO A 431 4.64 -23.62 -4.07
CA PRO A 431 4.58 -24.25 -2.75
C PRO A 431 3.31 -25.07 -2.54
N PHE A 432 2.32 -24.96 -3.42
CA PHE A 432 1.05 -25.67 -3.37
C PHE A 432 0.94 -26.85 -4.34
N ALA A 433 1.98 -27.16 -5.13
CA ALA A 433 1.97 -28.27 -6.08
C ALA A 433 1.65 -29.64 -5.41
N ALA A 434 1.94 -29.78 -4.13
CA ALA A 434 1.59 -30.96 -3.36
C ALA A 434 0.08 -31.09 -3.06
N PHE A 435 -0.65 -29.96 -3.00
CA PHE A 435 -2.10 -29.93 -2.72
C PHE A 435 -2.96 -30.31 -3.93
N PHE A 436 -2.42 -30.17 -5.15
CA PHE A 436 -3.15 -30.43 -6.40
C PHE A 436 -2.86 -31.83 -6.99
N LYS A 437 -1.95 -32.62 -6.41
CA LYS A 437 -1.63 -33.99 -6.90
C LYS A 437 -2.55 -35.10 -6.40
N ASN A 438 -3.50 -34.81 -5.52
CA ASN A 438 -4.43 -35.80 -4.97
C ASN A 438 -5.91 -35.43 -5.27
N LYS A 439 -6.21 -35.16 -6.52
CA LYS A 439 -7.58 -35.26 -7.07
C LYS A 439 -7.55 -35.91 -8.41
#